data_f8d209c36f8626d4655d2679be983623
#
_entry.id   f8d209c36f8626d4655d2679be983623
#
_cell.length_a   1.000
_cell.length_b   1.000
_cell.length_c   1.000
_cell.angle_alpha   90.00
_cell.angle_beta   90.00
_cell.angle_gamma   90.00
#
_symmetry.space_group_name_H-M   'P 1'
#
loop_
_entity.id
_entity.type
_entity.pdbx_description
1 polymer ?
#
loop_
_entity_poly.entity_id
_entity_poly.type
_entity_poly.pdbx_seq_one_letter_code
_entity_poly.pdbx_strand_id
1 'polypeptide(L)'
;QLIRAAQQNGIRCIVDSSGEALSAALTLGNIELVKPNQKELSALVNRDLSQPDDVRSAAEELVKSGKARRVVVSLGPQGALAVDETGSVQVVPPPMKSQSTVGAGDSMVGAMTLKLAQGASLREMTQYGVAAGSAATINHGTRLCSLDDTQKIFTYLTNA
;
A
#
# COMPACT_ATOMS: atom_id res chain seq x y z
N GLN A 1 -15.90 -8.09 -13.24
CA GLN A 1 -15.62 -8.94 -14.43
C GLN A 1 -14.12 -9.05 -14.70
N LEU A 2 -13.35 -7.96 -14.84
CA LEU A 2 -11.91 -7.98 -15.18
C LEU A 2 -11.06 -8.81 -14.21
N ILE A 3 -11.24 -8.63 -12.88
CA ILE A 3 -10.49 -9.38 -11.87
C ILE A 3 -10.74 -10.89 -12.01
N ARG A 4 -11.99 -11.31 -12.21
CA ARG A 4 -12.31 -12.74 -12.42
C ARG A 4 -11.63 -13.31 -13.65
N ALA A 5 -11.69 -12.58 -14.77
CA ALA A 5 -11.03 -13.01 -16.01
C ALA A 5 -9.51 -13.12 -15.84
N ALA A 6 -8.89 -12.16 -15.13
CA ALA A 6 -7.47 -12.21 -14.82
C ALA A 6 -7.12 -13.43 -13.95
N GLN A 7 -7.86 -13.65 -12.87
CA GLN A 7 -7.63 -14.78 -11.95
C GLN A 7 -7.82 -16.14 -12.63
N GLN A 8 -8.82 -16.28 -13.50
CA GLN A 8 -9.04 -17.51 -14.30
C GLN A 8 -7.85 -17.83 -15.22
N ASN A 9 -7.10 -16.81 -15.61
CA ASN A 9 -5.88 -16.96 -16.42
C ASN A 9 -4.59 -16.95 -15.59
N GLY A 10 -4.66 -17.11 -14.26
CA GLY A 10 -3.50 -17.14 -13.38
C GLY A 10 -2.81 -15.79 -13.20
N ILE A 11 -3.46 -14.69 -13.59
CA ILE A 11 -2.88 -13.33 -13.48
C ILE A 11 -3.15 -12.79 -12.08
N ARG A 12 -2.09 -12.32 -11.42
CA ARG A 12 -2.17 -11.66 -10.12
C ARG A 12 -2.74 -10.25 -10.27
N CYS A 13 -3.69 -9.89 -9.42
CA CYS A 13 -4.36 -8.60 -9.47
C CYS A 13 -3.93 -7.72 -8.29
N ILE A 14 -3.45 -6.52 -8.59
CA ILE A 14 -3.24 -5.44 -7.62
C ILE A 14 -4.41 -4.47 -7.77
N VAL A 15 -5.03 -4.08 -6.66
CA VAL A 15 -6.21 -3.22 -6.68
C VAL A 15 -5.94 -1.98 -5.82
N ASP A 16 -5.93 -0.83 -6.48
CA ASP A 16 -5.98 0.49 -5.84
C ASP A 16 -7.32 1.13 -6.20
N SER A 17 -8.24 1.12 -5.26
CA SER A 17 -9.61 1.60 -5.41
C SER A 17 -10.21 1.89 -4.04
N SER A 18 -11.39 2.49 -4.00
CA SER A 18 -12.07 2.87 -2.77
C SER A 18 -13.54 2.47 -2.78
N GLY A 19 -14.21 2.56 -1.62
CA GLY A 19 -15.64 2.37 -1.47
C GLY A 19 -16.13 1.02 -1.99
N GLU A 20 -17.25 1.05 -2.72
CA GLU A 20 -17.91 -0.16 -3.23
C GLU A 20 -17.02 -0.97 -4.20
N ALA A 21 -16.20 -0.30 -5.01
CA ALA A 21 -15.32 -0.97 -5.96
C ALA A 21 -14.24 -1.80 -5.24
N LEU A 22 -13.65 -1.27 -4.16
CA LEU A 22 -12.69 -2.00 -3.32
C LEU A 22 -13.38 -3.17 -2.60
N SER A 23 -14.56 -2.96 -2.02
CA SER A 23 -15.35 -4.00 -1.36
C SER A 23 -15.70 -5.13 -2.33
N ALA A 24 -16.17 -4.79 -3.54
CA ALA A 24 -16.49 -5.76 -4.57
C ALA A 24 -15.26 -6.56 -5.04
N ALA A 25 -14.09 -5.92 -5.16
CA ALA A 25 -12.85 -6.61 -5.48
C ALA A 25 -12.46 -7.62 -4.39
N LEU A 26 -12.51 -7.21 -3.13
CA LEU A 26 -12.17 -8.07 -1.98
C LEU A 26 -13.16 -9.22 -1.77
N THR A 27 -14.42 -9.06 -2.21
CA THR A 27 -15.41 -10.15 -2.19
C THR A 27 -15.02 -11.28 -3.16
N LEU A 28 -14.28 -11.01 -4.20
CA LEU A 28 -13.75 -12.04 -5.11
C LEU A 28 -12.63 -12.86 -4.48
N GLY A 29 -11.93 -12.29 -3.49
CA GLY A 29 -10.80 -12.92 -2.82
C GLY A 29 -9.53 -13.01 -3.67
N ASN A 30 -8.46 -13.51 -3.05
CA ASN A 30 -7.18 -13.79 -3.71
C ASN A 30 -6.60 -12.59 -4.50
N ILE A 31 -6.81 -11.36 -3.98
CA ILE A 31 -6.16 -10.17 -4.51
C ILE A 31 -4.70 -10.16 -4.05
N GLU A 32 -3.77 -9.93 -4.95
CA GLU A 32 -2.33 -9.97 -4.65
C GLU A 32 -1.93 -8.86 -3.68
N LEU A 33 -2.43 -7.63 -3.92
CA LEU A 33 -2.17 -6.45 -3.10
C LEU A 33 -3.36 -5.50 -3.16
N VAL A 34 -3.75 -4.96 -2.01
CA VAL A 34 -4.64 -3.80 -1.89
C VAL A 34 -3.97 -2.73 -1.05
N LYS A 35 -4.23 -1.45 -1.38
CA LYS A 35 -3.67 -0.30 -0.65
C LYS A 35 -4.75 0.68 -0.19
N PRO A 36 -5.59 0.35 0.79
CA PRO A 36 -6.47 1.35 1.40
C PRO A 36 -5.68 2.36 2.23
N ASN A 37 -6.22 3.56 2.39
CA ASN A 37 -5.85 4.42 3.50
C ASN A 37 -6.63 4.01 4.77
N GLN A 38 -6.28 4.62 5.93
CA GLN A 38 -6.92 4.27 7.20
C GLN A 38 -8.44 4.49 7.19
N LYS A 39 -8.94 5.56 6.55
CA LYS A 39 -10.38 5.84 6.46
C LYS A 39 -11.09 4.83 5.57
N GLU A 40 -10.48 4.46 4.45
CA GLU A 40 -11.02 3.44 3.54
C GLU A 40 -11.06 2.07 4.20
N LEU A 41 -10.02 1.70 4.96
CA LEU A 41 -9.99 0.47 5.71
C LEU A 41 -11.08 0.47 6.80
N SER A 42 -11.23 1.57 7.56
CA SER A 42 -12.28 1.74 8.57
C SER A 42 -13.69 1.55 7.97
N ALA A 43 -13.95 2.20 6.83
CA ALA A 43 -15.22 2.04 6.12
C ALA A 43 -15.44 0.60 5.64
N LEU A 44 -14.39 -0.05 5.13
CA LEU A 44 -14.45 -1.42 4.62
C LEU A 44 -14.80 -2.45 5.70
N VAL A 45 -14.25 -2.29 6.91
CA VAL A 45 -14.51 -3.19 8.04
C VAL A 45 -15.64 -2.71 8.94
N ASN A 46 -16.22 -1.55 8.65
CA ASN A 46 -17.28 -0.90 9.43
C ASN A 46 -16.92 -0.77 10.92
N ARG A 47 -15.69 -0.35 11.21
CA ARG A 47 -15.17 -0.14 12.57
C ARG A 47 -14.34 1.13 12.64
N ASP A 48 -14.33 1.79 13.81
CA ASP A 48 -13.35 2.83 14.11
C ASP A 48 -11.95 2.20 14.25
N LEU A 49 -10.98 2.76 13.55
CA LEU A 49 -9.59 2.33 13.55
C LEU A 49 -8.68 3.46 14.02
N SER A 50 -9.06 4.14 15.10
CA SER A 50 -8.30 5.29 15.63
C SER A 50 -6.98 4.87 16.29
N GLN A 51 -6.88 3.62 16.78
CA GLN A 51 -5.65 3.11 17.37
C GLN A 51 -4.81 2.31 16.36
N PRO A 52 -3.47 2.38 16.43
CA PRO A 52 -2.58 1.64 15.53
C PRO A 52 -2.83 0.12 15.51
N ASP A 53 -3.13 -0.47 16.66
CA ASP A 53 -3.40 -1.91 16.78
C ASP A 53 -4.72 -2.30 16.11
N ASP A 54 -5.72 -1.41 16.08
CA ASP A 54 -6.97 -1.64 15.36
C ASP A 54 -6.73 -1.68 13.86
N VAL A 55 -5.89 -0.78 13.34
CA VAL A 55 -5.50 -0.76 11.93
C VAL A 55 -4.81 -2.07 11.53
N ARG A 56 -3.86 -2.52 12.37
CA ARG A 56 -3.15 -3.79 12.15
C ARG A 56 -4.10 -4.96 12.16
N SER A 57 -4.93 -5.08 13.19
CA SER A 57 -5.91 -6.15 13.33
C SER A 57 -6.86 -6.23 12.13
N ALA A 58 -7.37 -5.09 11.67
CA ALA A 58 -8.25 -5.04 10.50
C ALA A 58 -7.54 -5.49 9.21
N ALA A 59 -6.28 -5.09 9.00
CA ALA A 59 -5.49 -5.53 7.86
C ALA A 59 -5.20 -7.04 7.91
N GLU A 60 -4.86 -7.58 9.09
CA GLU A 60 -4.66 -9.00 9.31
C GLU A 60 -5.92 -9.82 9.03
N GLU A 61 -7.10 -9.34 9.40
CA GLU A 61 -8.37 -10.01 9.12
C GLU A 61 -8.61 -10.16 7.61
N LEU A 62 -8.27 -9.16 6.81
CA LEU A 62 -8.39 -9.23 5.36
C LEU A 62 -7.43 -10.28 4.76
N VAL A 63 -6.22 -10.39 5.30
CA VAL A 63 -5.26 -11.41 4.88
C VAL A 63 -5.72 -12.79 5.32
N LYS A 64 -6.04 -12.99 6.59
CA LYS A 64 -6.47 -14.28 7.17
C LYS A 64 -7.75 -14.82 6.52
N SER A 65 -8.65 -13.94 6.09
CA SER A 65 -9.88 -14.33 5.38
C SER A 65 -9.66 -14.65 3.89
N GLY A 66 -8.43 -14.57 3.39
CA GLY A 66 -8.11 -14.83 1.98
C GLY A 66 -8.60 -13.78 0.98
N LYS A 67 -9.08 -12.63 1.46
CA LYS A 67 -9.53 -11.54 0.60
C LYS A 67 -8.39 -10.90 -0.16
N ALA A 68 -7.24 -10.71 0.49
CA ALA A 68 -6.01 -10.24 -0.12
C ALA A 68 -4.81 -10.99 0.44
N ARG A 69 -3.77 -11.20 -0.38
CA ARG A 69 -2.50 -11.76 0.09
C ARG A 69 -1.67 -10.74 0.86
N ARG A 70 -1.77 -9.48 0.45
CA ARG A 70 -1.09 -8.34 1.08
C ARG A 70 -2.04 -7.16 1.22
N VAL A 71 -2.03 -6.56 2.38
CA VAL A 71 -2.74 -5.31 2.67
C VAL A 71 -1.72 -4.27 3.09
N VAL A 72 -1.66 -3.14 2.38
CA VAL A 72 -0.80 -2.01 2.74
C VAL A 72 -1.69 -0.83 3.06
N VAL A 73 -1.69 -0.42 4.32
CA VAL A 73 -2.49 0.72 4.78
C VAL A 73 -1.62 1.97 4.76
N SER A 74 -1.99 2.95 3.93
CA SER A 74 -1.29 4.24 3.90
C SER A 74 -1.75 5.11 5.09
N LEU A 75 -0.77 5.67 5.83
CA LEU A 75 -0.96 6.40 7.08
C LEU A 75 -0.51 7.87 6.96
N GLY A 76 -0.44 8.39 5.75
CA GLY A 76 0.02 9.76 5.49
C GLY A 76 1.46 9.98 5.96
N PRO A 77 1.74 11.01 6.79
CA PRO A 77 3.09 11.29 7.29
C PRO A 77 3.70 10.15 8.12
N GLN A 78 2.87 9.25 8.64
CA GLN A 78 3.32 8.06 9.39
C GLN A 78 3.69 6.89 8.47
N GLY A 79 3.72 7.09 7.16
CA GLY A 79 4.15 6.11 6.19
C GLY A 79 3.11 5.06 5.86
N ALA A 80 3.43 3.79 6.05
CA ALA A 80 2.52 2.69 5.76
C ALA A 80 2.72 1.49 6.70
N LEU A 81 1.62 0.81 6.98
CA LEU A 81 1.59 -0.50 7.63
C LEU A 81 1.27 -1.55 6.56
N ALA A 82 2.15 -2.51 6.37
CA ALA A 82 1.95 -3.64 5.47
C ALA A 82 1.76 -4.94 6.26
N VAL A 83 0.86 -5.78 5.79
CA VAL A 83 0.53 -7.08 6.38
C VAL A 83 0.44 -8.13 5.29
N ASP A 84 1.02 -9.31 5.53
CA ASP A 84 0.83 -10.54 4.76
C ASP A 84 0.79 -11.76 5.68
N GLU A 85 0.82 -12.95 5.12
CA GLU A 85 0.81 -14.21 5.89
C GLU A 85 2.03 -14.41 6.80
N THR A 86 3.14 -13.72 6.54
CA THR A 86 4.39 -13.82 7.30
C THR A 86 4.42 -12.86 8.50
N GLY A 87 3.53 -11.87 8.53
CA GLY A 87 3.44 -10.89 9.61
C GLY A 87 3.15 -9.48 9.13
N SER A 88 3.60 -8.51 9.91
CA SER A 88 3.38 -7.09 9.63
C SER A 88 4.67 -6.29 9.72
N VAL A 89 4.73 -5.19 8.96
CA VAL A 89 5.81 -4.21 9.00
C VAL A 89 5.24 -2.82 8.88
N GLN A 90 5.69 -1.90 9.73
CA GLN A 90 5.43 -0.48 9.57
C GLN A 90 6.70 0.21 9.09
N VAL A 91 6.56 1.08 8.11
CA VAL A 91 7.64 1.90 7.55
C VAL A 91 7.25 3.35 7.66
N VAL A 92 8.07 4.14 8.35
CA VAL A 92 7.87 5.58 8.54
C VAL A 92 8.93 6.33 7.73
N PRO A 93 8.54 7.26 6.83
CA PRO A 93 9.50 8.02 6.06
C PRO A 93 10.24 9.04 6.95
N PRO A 94 11.40 9.54 6.51
CA PRO A 94 12.04 10.67 7.16
C PRO A 94 11.11 11.90 7.17
N PRO A 95 11.24 12.80 8.14
CA PRO A 95 10.49 14.05 8.15
C PRO A 95 10.82 14.86 6.90
N MET A 96 9.80 15.19 6.11
CA MET A 96 9.96 15.94 4.86
C MET A 96 8.88 17.02 4.73
N LYS A 97 9.25 18.12 4.06
CA LYS A 97 8.28 19.17 3.75
C LYS A 97 7.48 18.78 2.52
N SER A 98 6.22 18.38 2.75
CA SER A 98 5.29 18.07 1.65
C SER A 98 4.85 19.34 0.92
N GLN A 99 4.82 19.28 -0.42
CA GLN A 99 4.30 20.32 -1.31
C GLN A 99 2.91 19.94 -1.83
N SER A 100 2.69 18.66 -2.10
CA SER A 100 1.43 18.11 -2.61
C SER A 100 1.30 16.66 -2.18
N THR A 101 0.09 16.18 -1.95
CA THR A 101 -0.18 14.76 -1.68
C THR A 101 -0.76 14.03 -2.91
N VAL A 102 -1.00 14.77 -4.01
CA VAL A 102 -1.55 14.19 -5.23
C VAL A 102 -0.52 13.28 -5.90
N GLY A 103 -0.95 12.07 -6.27
CA GLY A 103 -0.09 11.06 -6.89
C GLY A 103 0.82 10.28 -5.96
N ALA A 104 0.83 10.59 -4.64
CA ALA A 104 1.61 9.83 -3.67
C ALA A 104 1.15 8.37 -3.57
N GLY A 105 -0.17 8.14 -3.56
CA GLY A 105 -0.76 6.80 -3.58
C GLY A 105 -0.39 6.02 -4.83
N ASP A 106 -0.54 6.63 -6.00
CA ASP A 106 -0.23 6.02 -7.30
C ASP A 106 1.26 5.65 -7.40
N SER A 107 2.14 6.58 -6.97
CA SER A 107 3.59 6.35 -6.91
C SER A 107 3.93 5.17 -5.99
N MET A 108 3.28 5.10 -4.83
CA MET A 108 3.45 3.98 -3.88
C MET A 108 3.03 2.65 -4.50
N VAL A 109 1.85 2.59 -5.13
CA VAL A 109 1.34 1.35 -5.76
C VAL A 109 2.25 0.91 -6.91
N GLY A 110 2.66 1.83 -7.78
CA GLY A 110 3.57 1.53 -8.88
C GLY A 110 4.91 0.96 -8.40
N ALA A 111 5.50 1.58 -7.37
CA ALA A 111 6.75 1.14 -6.76
C ALA A 111 6.62 -0.24 -6.09
N MET A 112 5.56 -0.49 -5.34
CA MET A 112 5.28 -1.79 -4.73
C MET A 112 5.05 -2.87 -5.77
N THR A 113 4.34 -2.57 -6.85
CA THR A 113 4.12 -3.49 -7.98
C THR A 113 5.44 -3.93 -8.60
N LEU A 114 6.36 -2.98 -8.83
CA LEU A 114 7.70 -3.28 -9.34
C LEU A 114 8.45 -4.24 -8.41
N LYS A 115 8.46 -3.94 -7.11
CA LYS A 115 9.15 -4.78 -6.11
C LYS A 115 8.53 -6.17 -5.97
N LEU A 116 7.21 -6.28 -6.03
CA LEU A 116 6.52 -7.57 -6.06
C LEU A 116 6.89 -8.40 -7.30
N ALA A 117 7.00 -7.78 -8.47
CA ALA A 117 7.44 -8.46 -9.68
C ALA A 117 8.89 -8.97 -9.59
N GLN A 118 9.72 -8.30 -8.80
CA GLN A 118 11.11 -8.68 -8.51
C GLN A 118 11.25 -9.73 -7.39
N GLY A 119 10.16 -10.13 -6.74
CA GLY A 119 10.19 -11.09 -5.64
C GLY A 119 10.70 -10.53 -4.31
N ALA A 120 10.63 -9.20 -4.13
CA ALA A 120 11.06 -8.53 -2.90
C ALA A 120 10.24 -8.99 -1.67
N SER A 121 10.87 -8.93 -0.48
CA SER A 121 10.20 -9.17 0.79
C SER A 121 9.11 -8.13 1.09
N LEU A 122 8.19 -8.44 2.02
CA LEU A 122 7.16 -7.49 2.47
C LEU A 122 7.79 -6.15 2.92
N ARG A 123 8.88 -6.23 3.69
CA ARG A 123 9.62 -5.05 4.19
C ARG A 123 10.19 -4.22 3.05
N GLU A 124 10.94 -4.83 2.14
CA GLU A 124 11.58 -4.12 1.03
C GLU A 124 10.55 -3.49 0.08
N MET A 125 9.48 -4.24 -0.25
CA MET A 125 8.36 -3.73 -1.04
C MET A 125 7.74 -2.48 -0.38
N THR A 126 7.48 -2.55 0.94
CA THR A 126 6.88 -1.45 1.68
C THR A 126 7.81 -0.25 1.77
N GLN A 127 9.10 -0.47 2.06
CA GLN A 127 10.11 0.60 2.09
C GLN A 127 10.20 1.32 0.75
N TYR A 128 10.23 0.59 -0.36
CA TYR A 128 10.29 1.20 -1.69
C TYR A 128 8.99 1.94 -2.05
N GLY A 129 7.84 1.40 -1.68
CA GLY A 129 6.54 2.05 -1.82
C GLY A 129 6.45 3.36 -1.03
N VAL A 130 6.84 3.34 0.26
CA VAL A 130 6.87 4.53 1.10
C VAL A 130 7.86 5.56 0.55
N ALA A 131 9.03 5.14 0.06
CA ALA A 131 10.00 6.01 -0.56
C ALA A 131 9.42 6.74 -1.79
N ALA A 132 8.76 6.01 -2.70
CA ALA A 132 8.15 6.58 -3.89
C ALA A 132 6.97 7.52 -3.57
N GLY A 133 6.09 7.09 -2.65
CA GLY A 133 4.99 7.93 -2.19
C GLY A 133 5.49 9.24 -1.57
N SER A 134 6.52 9.15 -0.74
CA SER A 134 7.16 10.31 -0.12
C SER A 134 7.86 11.21 -1.14
N ALA A 135 8.58 10.62 -2.12
CA ALA A 135 9.21 11.36 -3.21
C ALA A 135 8.19 12.14 -4.07
N ALA A 136 6.99 11.59 -4.25
CA ALA A 136 5.92 12.32 -4.93
C ALA A 136 5.48 13.56 -4.15
N THR A 137 5.45 13.50 -2.80
CA THR A 137 4.94 14.61 -1.98
C THR A 137 5.84 15.84 -1.98
N ILE A 138 7.13 15.72 -2.28
CA ILE A 138 8.07 16.86 -2.35
C ILE A 138 7.99 17.61 -3.69
N ASN A 139 7.26 17.09 -4.66
CA ASN A 139 7.04 17.73 -5.94
C ASN A 139 5.83 18.68 -5.91
N HIS A 140 5.85 19.70 -6.79
CA HIS A 140 4.73 20.59 -6.97
C HIS A 140 3.63 19.98 -7.86
N GLY A 141 2.38 20.23 -7.50
CA GLY A 141 1.21 19.87 -8.33
C GLY A 141 0.97 18.37 -8.38
N THR A 142 0.84 17.83 -9.59
CA THR A 142 0.50 16.43 -9.85
C THR A 142 1.68 15.59 -10.31
N ARG A 143 2.91 16.08 -10.12
CA ARG A 143 4.11 15.31 -10.47
C ARG A 143 4.24 14.07 -9.59
N LEU A 144 4.43 12.93 -10.24
CA LEU A 144 4.74 11.68 -9.59
C LEU A 144 6.19 11.68 -9.03
N CYS A 145 6.57 10.60 -8.36
CA CYS A 145 7.92 10.44 -7.83
C CYS A 145 8.99 10.47 -8.93
N SER A 146 10.14 11.07 -8.63
CA SER A 146 11.35 10.86 -9.43
C SER A 146 12.10 9.62 -8.96
N LEU A 147 12.85 8.98 -9.86
CA LEU A 147 13.66 7.82 -9.50
C LEU A 147 14.76 8.21 -8.48
N ASP A 148 15.41 9.35 -8.70
CA ASP A 148 16.51 9.82 -7.84
C ASP A 148 16.04 10.08 -6.41
N ASP A 149 14.93 10.78 -6.23
CA ASP A 149 14.41 11.07 -4.90
C ASP A 149 13.87 9.79 -4.22
N THR A 150 13.22 8.92 -4.99
CA THR A 150 12.79 7.60 -4.50
C THR A 150 13.98 6.81 -3.99
N GLN A 151 15.08 6.75 -4.75
CA GLN A 151 16.28 5.99 -4.38
C GLN A 151 16.96 6.56 -3.13
N LYS A 152 17.05 7.89 -3.01
CA LYS A 152 17.61 8.55 -1.81
C LYS A 152 16.83 8.20 -0.55
N ILE A 153 15.49 8.30 -0.62
CA ILE A 153 14.61 7.98 0.52
C ILE A 153 14.67 6.48 0.82
N PHE A 154 14.66 5.64 -0.20
CA PHE A 154 14.77 4.18 -0.02
C PHE A 154 16.09 3.80 0.67
N THR A 155 17.22 4.38 0.24
CA THR A 155 18.51 4.16 0.89
C THR A 155 18.50 4.58 2.36
N TYR A 156 17.85 5.71 2.69
CA TYR A 156 17.65 6.11 4.09
C TYR A 156 16.87 5.05 4.87
N LEU A 157 15.74 4.58 4.32
CA LEU A 157 14.85 3.62 4.98
C LEU A 157 15.48 2.23 5.16
N THR A 158 16.42 1.85 4.32
CA THR A 158 17.11 0.55 4.43
C THR A 158 18.30 0.59 5.39
N ASN A 159 18.83 1.78 5.70
CA ASN A 159 19.96 1.96 6.61
C ASN A 159 19.54 2.41 8.02
N ALA A 160 18.24 2.69 8.23
CA ALA A 160 17.65 3.04 9.51
C ALA A 160 17.13 1.77 10.21
#